data_e556d432d0626188e84d456657108a32
#
_entry.id   e556d432d0626188e84d456657108a32
#
_cell.length_a   1.000
_cell.length_b   1.000
_cell.length_c   1.000
_cell.angle_alpha   90.00
_cell.angle_beta   90.00
_cell.angle_gamma   90.00
#
_symmetry.space_group_name_H-M   'P 1'
#
loop_
_entity.id
_entity.type
_entity.pdbx_description
1 polymer ?
#
loop_
_entity_poly.entity_id
_entity_poly.type
_entity_poly.pdbx_seq_one_letter_code
_entity_poly.pdbx_strand_id
1 'polypeptide(L)'
;SVFFPAEKETSGLRFHLHAPFVPELSRASIKETAANLPLFSQLAALTVASLHQIRDLGLLTGEFLAVLPNPQDAIPPRYQAIHKAIVEAMNEEPLTPTHSKSHAPARRLLQAKASLKDLLSSPDDIRLLNTTDYTAHPHRLSLNCDGWAVGASQKNSNQDRFLSGLAIREWNVENFLQLIESPMME
;
A
#
# COMPACT_ATOMS: atom_id res chain seq x y z
N SER A 1 -24.19 -0.94 -25.08
CA SER A 1 -24.44 -1.69 -23.84
C SER A 1 -25.07 -0.76 -22.83
N VAL A 2 -26.22 -1.10 -22.31
CA VAL A 2 -26.87 -0.35 -21.24
C VAL A 2 -26.37 -0.93 -19.93
N PHE A 3 -25.71 -0.13 -19.11
CA PHE A 3 -25.18 -0.54 -17.83
C PHE A 3 -26.16 -0.13 -16.73
N PHE A 4 -26.63 -1.11 -15.98
CA PHE A 4 -27.47 -0.86 -14.82
C PHE A 4 -26.63 -1.04 -13.55
N PRO A 5 -26.72 -0.13 -12.58
CA PRO A 5 -26.11 -0.32 -11.28
C PRO A 5 -26.78 -1.51 -10.58
N ALA A 6 -25.97 -2.38 -9.97
CA ALA A 6 -26.48 -3.44 -9.09
C ALA A 6 -26.73 -2.83 -7.70
N GLU A 7 -27.89 -2.20 -7.52
CA GLU A 7 -28.19 -1.33 -6.37
C GLU A 7 -28.15 -2.04 -5.01
N LYS A 8 -28.35 -3.37 -4.97
CA LYS A 8 -28.28 -4.18 -3.75
C LYS A 8 -26.91 -4.86 -3.57
N GLU A 9 -26.01 -4.65 -4.52
CA GLU A 9 -24.67 -5.21 -4.43
C GLU A 9 -23.77 -4.27 -3.64
N THR A 10 -23.18 -4.78 -2.57
CA THR A 10 -22.24 -4.03 -1.74
C THR A 10 -20.86 -4.67 -1.83
N SER A 11 -19.89 -3.98 -2.39
CA SER A 11 -18.51 -4.44 -2.51
C SER A 11 -17.64 -4.13 -1.28
N GLY A 12 -18.07 -3.17 -0.45
CA GLY A 12 -17.24 -2.63 0.63
C GLY A 12 -16.07 -1.76 0.16
N LEU A 13 -15.94 -1.55 -1.15
CA LEU A 13 -14.88 -0.72 -1.75
C LEU A 13 -15.34 0.74 -1.87
N ARG A 14 -14.38 1.69 -1.87
CA ARG A 14 -14.65 3.13 -2.02
C ARG A 14 -14.55 3.60 -3.46
N PHE A 15 -14.59 2.67 -4.41
CA PHE A 15 -14.60 2.95 -5.84
C PHE A 15 -15.56 2.00 -6.56
N HIS A 16 -16.00 2.40 -7.73
CA HIS A 16 -16.93 1.60 -8.53
C HIS A 16 -16.18 0.57 -9.37
N LEU A 17 -16.76 -0.62 -9.45
CA LEU A 17 -16.31 -1.70 -10.33
C LEU A 17 -17.30 -1.86 -11.47
N HIS A 18 -16.77 -2.08 -12.66
CA HIS A 18 -17.56 -2.32 -13.85
C HIS A 18 -17.07 -3.55 -14.61
N ALA A 19 -17.94 -4.55 -14.77
CA ALA A 19 -17.63 -5.77 -15.51
C ALA A 19 -18.93 -6.37 -16.09
N PRO A 20 -18.84 -7.24 -17.09
CA PRO A 20 -19.99 -7.90 -17.71
C PRO A 20 -20.53 -9.05 -16.84
N PHE A 21 -20.87 -8.75 -15.59
CA PHE A 21 -21.43 -9.71 -14.67
C PHE A 21 -22.80 -10.24 -15.14
N VAL A 22 -23.04 -11.52 -14.87
CA VAL A 22 -24.37 -12.12 -14.96
C VAL A 22 -25.15 -11.70 -13.73
N PRO A 23 -26.23 -10.89 -13.88
CA PRO A 23 -27.01 -10.42 -12.74
C PRO A 23 -28.04 -11.46 -12.30
N GLU A 24 -28.62 -11.27 -11.12
CA GLU A 24 -29.87 -11.91 -10.71
C GLU A 24 -31.05 -11.43 -11.59
N LEU A 25 -32.17 -12.15 -11.56
CA LEU A 25 -33.35 -11.79 -12.34
C LEU A 25 -33.84 -10.37 -12.06
N SER A 26 -33.70 -9.91 -10.82
CA SER A 26 -34.04 -8.55 -10.41
C SER A 26 -33.06 -7.49 -10.94
N ARG A 27 -31.89 -7.89 -11.45
CA ARG A 27 -30.74 -7.05 -11.85
C ARG A 27 -30.19 -6.16 -10.72
N ALA A 28 -30.63 -6.37 -9.48
CA ALA A 28 -30.22 -5.57 -8.34
C ALA A 28 -28.91 -6.08 -7.70
N SER A 29 -28.53 -7.33 -7.97
CA SER A 29 -27.33 -7.98 -7.43
C SER A 29 -26.67 -8.89 -8.48
N ILE A 30 -25.43 -9.27 -8.22
CA ILE A 30 -24.64 -10.17 -9.05
C ILE A 30 -24.95 -11.62 -8.67
N LYS A 31 -25.32 -12.43 -9.64
CA LYS A 31 -25.64 -13.84 -9.42
C LYS A 31 -24.40 -14.64 -9.00
N GLU A 32 -24.56 -15.53 -8.04
CA GLU A 32 -23.55 -16.53 -7.69
C GLU A 32 -23.50 -17.64 -8.73
N THR A 33 -22.58 -17.54 -9.65
CA THR A 33 -22.41 -18.49 -10.77
C THR A 33 -20.94 -18.62 -11.13
N ALA A 34 -20.56 -19.80 -11.61
CA ALA A 34 -19.19 -20.06 -12.10
C ALA A 34 -18.76 -19.07 -13.20
N ALA A 35 -19.69 -18.54 -13.98
CA ALA A 35 -19.41 -17.55 -15.02
C ALA A 35 -18.89 -16.22 -14.47
N ASN A 36 -19.28 -15.84 -13.24
CA ASN A 36 -18.84 -14.60 -12.61
C ASN A 36 -17.50 -14.73 -11.85
N LEU A 37 -17.10 -15.93 -11.46
CA LEU A 37 -15.87 -16.15 -10.67
C LEU A 37 -14.59 -15.58 -11.32
N PRO A 38 -14.32 -15.83 -12.62
CA PRO A 38 -13.13 -15.30 -13.27
C PRO A 38 -13.10 -13.76 -13.33
N LEU A 39 -14.27 -13.11 -13.35
CA LEU A 39 -14.37 -11.66 -13.44
C LEU A 39 -13.79 -10.96 -12.21
N PHE A 40 -13.92 -11.52 -11.02
CA PHE A 40 -13.32 -10.96 -9.80
C PHE A 40 -11.79 -10.99 -9.85
N SER A 41 -11.19 -12.05 -10.37
CA SER A 41 -9.73 -12.12 -10.57
C SER A 41 -9.26 -11.14 -11.65
N GLN A 42 -10.03 -10.99 -12.74
CA GLN A 42 -9.74 -10.00 -13.78
C GLN A 42 -9.85 -8.58 -13.26
N LEU A 43 -10.85 -8.29 -12.42
CA LEU A 43 -10.98 -6.98 -11.77
C LEU A 43 -9.84 -6.70 -10.80
N ALA A 44 -9.34 -7.71 -10.08
CA ALA A 44 -8.16 -7.58 -9.24
C ALA A 44 -6.92 -7.19 -10.06
N ALA A 45 -6.67 -7.89 -11.17
CA ALA A 45 -5.56 -7.56 -12.08
C ALA A 45 -5.73 -6.17 -12.73
N LEU A 46 -6.94 -5.82 -13.14
CA LEU A 46 -7.24 -4.51 -13.71
C LEU A 46 -7.03 -3.38 -12.69
N THR A 47 -7.39 -3.62 -11.43
CA THR A 47 -7.18 -2.63 -10.36
C THR A 47 -5.69 -2.35 -10.17
N VAL A 48 -4.85 -3.39 -10.13
CA VAL A 48 -3.39 -3.23 -10.04
C VAL A 48 -2.85 -2.47 -11.25
N ALA A 49 -3.24 -2.86 -12.46
CA ALA A 49 -2.83 -2.15 -13.69
C ALA A 49 -3.26 -0.67 -13.66
N SER A 50 -4.44 -0.37 -13.11
CA SER A 50 -4.94 1.00 -12.93
C SER A 50 -4.08 1.80 -11.94
N LEU A 51 -3.59 1.18 -10.87
CA LEU A 51 -2.69 1.84 -9.91
C LEU A 51 -1.39 2.30 -10.58
N HIS A 52 -0.82 1.50 -11.49
CA HIS A 52 0.35 1.92 -12.27
C HIS A 52 0.04 3.14 -13.13
N GLN A 53 -1.10 3.15 -13.83
CA GLN A 53 -1.52 4.29 -14.63
C GLN A 53 -1.75 5.55 -13.77
N ILE A 54 -2.39 5.39 -12.62
CA ILE A 54 -2.65 6.49 -11.66
C ILE A 54 -1.33 7.06 -11.15
N ARG A 55 -0.35 6.20 -10.84
CA ARG A 55 1.01 6.61 -10.48
C ARG A 55 1.67 7.40 -11.61
N ASP A 56 1.64 6.89 -12.83
CA ASP A 56 2.29 7.51 -13.99
C ASP A 56 1.67 8.85 -14.36
N LEU A 57 0.39 9.05 -14.02
CA LEU A 57 -0.31 10.33 -14.09
C LEU A 57 0.02 11.28 -12.92
N GLY A 58 0.82 10.85 -11.96
CA GLY A 58 1.15 11.64 -10.76
C GLY A 58 0.02 11.77 -9.73
N LEU A 59 -1.02 10.92 -9.84
CA LEU A 59 -2.21 10.96 -8.99
C LEU A 59 -2.16 9.97 -7.82
N LEU A 60 -1.23 9.01 -7.83
CA LEU A 60 -1.06 8.06 -6.72
C LEU A 60 -0.29 8.73 -5.56
N THR A 61 -0.98 9.61 -4.86
CA THR A 61 -0.45 10.37 -3.72
C THR A 61 -0.77 9.69 -2.38
N GLY A 62 -0.22 10.21 -1.28
CA GLY A 62 -0.60 9.76 0.05
C GLY A 62 -2.10 9.91 0.32
N GLU A 63 -2.71 10.99 -0.15
CA GLU A 63 -4.16 11.23 -0.01
C GLU A 63 -4.99 10.22 -0.80
N PHE A 64 -4.52 9.81 -1.98
CA PHE A 64 -5.19 8.79 -2.78
C PHE A 64 -5.33 7.46 -2.03
N LEU A 65 -4.40 7.13 -1.12
CA LEU A 65 -4.46 5.89 -0.35
C LEU A 65 -5.73 5.77 0.50
N ALA A 66 -6.39 6.89 0.83
CA ALA A 66 -7.65 6.88 1.56
C ALA A 66 -8.83 6.24 0.78
N VAL A 67 -8.70 6.15 -0.55
CA VAL A 67 -9.69 5.50 -1.44
C VAL A 67 -9.50 3.98 -1.46
N LEU A 68 -8.31 3.50 -1.14
CA LEU A 68 -8.00 2.07 -1.17
C LEU A 68 -8.59 1.34 0.04
N PRO A 69 -8.96 0.06 -0.14
CA PRO A 69 -9.53 -0.75 0.94
C PRO A 69 -8.49 -1.01 2.04
N ASN A 70 -8.85 -0.80 3.28
CA ASN A 70 -7.98 -1.02 4.44
C ASN A 70 -8.40 -2.26 5.25
N PRO A 71 -7.57 -2.76 6.20
CA PRO A 71 -7.85 -3.98 6.95
C PRO A 71 -9.13 -3.95 7.80
N GLN A 72 -9.71 -2.77 8.07
CA GLN A 72 -10.93 -2.62 8.88
C GLN A 72 -12.21 -2.56 8.03
N ASP A 73 -12.07 -2.55 6.70
CA ASP A 73 -13.21 -2.52 5.80
C ASP A 73 -13.91 -3.89 5.76
N ALA A 74 -15.23 -3.87 5.84
CA ALA A 74 -16.07 -5.06 5.70
C ALA A 74 -16.23 -5.42 4.22
N ILE A 75 -15.24 -6.12 3.66
CA ILE A 75 -15.24 -6.53 2.25
C ILE A 75 -15.79 -7.95 2.12
N PRO A 76 -16.88 -8.18 1.37
CA PRO A 76 -17.41 -9.52 1.13
C PRO A 76 -16.36 -10.46 0.50
N PRO A 77 -16.42 -11.78 0.76
CA PRO A 77 -15.41 -12.75 0.32
C PRO A 77 -15.08 -12.67 -1.18
N ARG A 78 -16.07 -12.48 -2.05
CA ARG A 78 -15.87 -12.41 -3.51
C ARG A 78 -15.05 -11.20 -3.98
N TYR A 79 -15.00 -10.12 -3.18
CA TYR A 79 -14.20 -8.92 -3.48
C TYR A 79 -12.83 -8.90 -2.78
N GLN A 80 -12.57 -9.83 -1.88
CA GLN A 80 -11.30 -9.87 -1.14
C GLN A 80 -10.09 -10.09 -2.05
N ALA A 81 -10.27 -10.74 -3.21
CA ALA A 81 -9.20 -10.88 -4.20
C ALA A 81 -8.67 -9.53 -4.68
N ILE A 82 -9.55 -8.51 -4.80
CA ILE A 82 -9.16 -7.14 -5.19
C ILE A 82 -8.34 -6.49 -4.08
N HIS A 83 -8.79 -6.55 -2.84
CA HIS A 83 -8.05 -6.02 -1.68
C HIS A 83 -6.66 -6.67 -1.58
N LYS A 84 -6.60 -8.01 -1.64
CA LYS A 84 -5.35 -8.75 -1.57
C LYS A 84 -4.39 -8.36 -2.68
N ALA A 85 -4.85 -8.24 -3.91
CA ALA A 85 -4.03 -7.85 -5.06
C ALA A 85 -3.47 -6.42 -4.90
N ILE A 86 -4.26 -5.47 -4.39
CA ILE A 86 -3.80 -4.11 -4.10
C ILE A 86 -2.68 -4.13 -3.06
N VAL A 87 -2.88 -4.82 -1.94
CA VAL A 87 -1.88 -4.89 -0.85
C VAL A 87 -0.60 -5.56 -1.33
N GLU A 88 -0.71 -6.65 -2.08
CA GLU A 88 0.44 -7.36 -2.64
C GLU A 88 1.24 -6.49 -3.62
N ALA A 89 0.56 -5.82 -4.55
CA ALA A 89 1.20 -4.91 -5.49
C ALA A 89 1.89 -3.73 -4.77
N MET A 90 1.24 -3.12 -3.78
CA MET A 90 1.83 -2.04 -2.98
C MET A 90 3.05 -2.50 -2.19
N ASN A 91 3.08 -3.75 -1.74
CA ASN A 91 4.22 -4.31 -1.01
C ASN A 91 5.41 -4.64 -1.90
N GLU A 92 5.17 -5.15 -3.12
CA GLU A 92 6.21 -5.72 -3.99
C GLU A 92 6.64 -4.78 -5.13
N GLU A 93 5.78 -3.86 -5.53
CA GLU A 93 6.00 -3.00 -6.69
C GLU A 93 6.15 -1.53 -6.28
N PRO A 94 6.79 -0.67 -7.10
CA PRO A 94 7.00 0.74 -6.78
C PRO A 94 5.70 1.55 -6.91
N LEU A 95 4.73 1.27 -6.04
CA LEU A 95 3.41 1.89 -5.98
C LEU A 95 3.16 2.64 -4.68
N THR A 96 3.88 2.34 -3.60
CA THR A 96 3.66 3.02 -2.32
C THR A 96 4.32 4.40 -2.34
N PRO A 97 3.55 5.48 -2.11
CA PRO A 97 4.09 6.84 -2.07
C PRO A 97 5.11 7.02 -0.95
N THR A 98 6.19 7.74 -1.25
CA THR A 98 7.26 8.06 -0.31
C THR A 98 7.16 9.49 0.22
N HIS A 99 7.86 9.78 1.30
CA HIS A 99 7.99 11.14 1.84
C HIS A 99 8.64 12.11 0.82
N SER A 100 9.54 11.61 -0.01
CA SER A 100 10.20 12.38 -1.08
C SER A 100 9.36 12.53 -2.35
N LYS A 101 8.06 12.19 -2.32
CA LYS A 101 7.12 12.28 -3.45
C LYS A 101 7.48 11.37 -4.63
N SER A 102 8.19 10.28 -4.38
CA SER A 102 8.42 9.19 -5.33
C SER A 102 7.57 7.97 -4.94
N HIS A 103 7.81 6.81 -5.54
CA HIS A 103 7.15 5.55 -5.22
C HIS A 103 8.17 4.43 -5.04
N ALA A 104 7.93 3.53 -4.09
CA ALA A 104 8.74 2.35 -3.85
C ALA A 104 7.88 1.19 -3.33
N PRO A 105 8.38 -0.06 -3.36
CA PRO A 105 7.72 -1.18 -2.69
C PRO A 105 7.63 -0.93 -1.18
N ALA A 106 6.47 -1.16 -0.57
CA ALA A 106 6.28 -0.92 0.86
C ALA A 106 7.28 -1.69 1.74
N ARG A 107 7.67 -2.90 1.35
CA ARG A 107 8.69 -3.71 2.05
C ARG A 107 10.06 -3.06 2.10
N ARG A 108 10.32 -2.10 1.23
CA ARG A 108 11.58 -1.35 1.14
C ARG A 108 11.47 0.04 1.76
N LEU A 109 10.37 0.32 2.44
CA LEU A 109 10.14 1.60 3.10
C LEU A 109 10.20 1.47 4.62
N LEU A 110 10.60 2.57 5.24
CA LEU A 110 10.56 2.76 6.69
C LEU A 110 9.48 3.76 7.06
N GLN A 111 8.87 3.59 8.21
CA GLN A 111 7.93 4.53 8.79
C GLN A 111 8.48 5.05 10.11
N ALA A 112 8.44 6.36 10.29
CA ALA A 112 8.86 7.02 11.51
C ALA A 112 7.99 8.26 11.79
N LYS A 113 8.19 8.90 12.93
CA LYS A 113 7.60 10.21 13.22
C LYS A 113 8.09 11.26 12.20
N ALA A 114 7.24 12.22 11.85
CA ALA A 114 7.54 13.25 10.84
C ALA A 114 8.86 13.97 11.13
N SER A 115 9.11 14.37 12.39
CA SER A 115 10.34 15.03 12.79
C SER A 115 11.62 14.22 12.50
N LEU A 116 11.56 12.90 12.60
CA LEU A 116 12.68 12.03 12.26
C LEU A 116 12.87 11.91 10.74
N LYS A 117 11.79 11.86 9.99
CA LYS A 117 11.85 11.82 8.52
C LYS A 117 12.46 13.10 7.97
N ASP A 118 12.07 14.26 8.51
CA ASP A 118 12.59 15.56 8.09
C ASP A 118 14.10 15.71 8.42
N LEU A 119 14.53 15.12 9.53
CA LEU A 119 15.94 15.14 9.95
C LEU A 119 16.82 14.20 9.11
N LEU A 120 16.30 13.05 8.68
CA LEU A 120 17.03 11.98 8.01
C LEU A 120 16.48 11.74 6.59
N SER A 121 16.29 12.81 5.82
CA SER A 121 15.67 12.74 4.50
C SER A 121 16.68 12.80 3.34
N SER A 122 17.95 13.08 3.62
CA SER A 122 18.97 13.14 2.56
C SER A 122 19.26 11.75 1.98
N PRO A 123 19.69 11.64 0.71
CA PRO A 123 20.13 10.39 0.12
C PRO A 123 21.29 9.73 0.89
N ASP A 124 22.13 10.53 1.52
CA ASP A 124 23.27 10.05 2.30
C ASP A 124 22.80 9.45 3.63
N ASP A 125 21.77 10.03 4.27
CA ASP A 125 21.15 9.46 5.46
C ASP A 125 20.52 8.10 5.18
N ILE A 126 19.82 7.96 4.04
CA ILE A 126 19.24 6.68 3.61
C ILE A 126 20.34 5.64 3.34
N ARG A 127 21.45 6.05 2.74
CA ARG A 127 22.64 5.18 2.57
C ARG A 127 23.21 4.76 3.91
N LEU A 128 23.33 5.68 4.86
CA LEU A 128 23.82 5.40 6.20
C LEU A 128 22.94 4.37 6.91
N LEU A 129 21.62 4.51 6.82
CA LEU A 129 20.66 3.53 7.35
C LEU A 129 20.85 2.14 6.74
N ASN A 130 21.27 2.06 5.48
CA ASN A 130 21.53 0.80 4.79
C ASN A 130 22.92 0.20 5.13
N THR A 131 23.92 1.02 5.46
CA THR A 131 25.32 0.56 5.69
C THR A 131 25.58 0.14 7.13
N THR A 132 24.89 0.74 8.11
CA THR A 132 25.13 0.46 9.55
C THR A 132 24.76 -0.95 9.99
N ASP A 133 24.02 -1.68 9.20
CA ASP A 133 23.58 -3.05 9.54
C ASP A 133 24.64 -4.13 9.24
N TYR A 134 25.68 -3.82 8.45
CA TYR A 134 26.64 -4.83 7.99
C TYR A 134 27.80 -5.12 8.96
N THR A 135 28.18 -4.15 9.78
CA THR A 135 29.40 -4.25 10.59
C THR A 135 29.17 -4.69 12.03
N ALA A 136 27.99 -4.44 12.60
CA ALA A 136 27.73 -4.70 14.02
C ALA A 136 27.11 -6.07 14.31
N HIS A 137 26.30 -6.62 13.39
CA HIS A 137 25.66 -7.94 13.57
C HIS A 137 25.53 -8.68 12.24
N PRO A 138 26.36 -9.69 11.96
CA PRO A 138 26.35 -10.47 10.70
C PRO A 138 25.04 -11.26 10.47
N HIS A 139 24.14 -11.29 11.43
CA HIS A 139 22.83 -11.97 11.34
C HIS A 139 21.65 -11.00 11.15
N ARG A 140 21.86 -9.68 11.11
CA ARG A 140 20.82 -8.73 10.76
C ARG A 140 20.74 -8.59 9.24
N LEU A 141 19.55 -8.81 8.72
CA LEU A 141 19.21 -8.57 7.31
C LEU A 141 19.52 -7.11 6.97
N SER A 142 20.35 -6.89 5.95
CA SER A 142 20.54 -5.57 5.34
C SER A 142 19.20 -4.84 5.22
N LEU A 143 19.11 -3.61 5.74
CA LEU A 143 17.86 -2.86 5.74
C LEU A 143 17.34 -2.60 4.32
N ASN A 144 18.19 -2.62 3.32
CA ASN A 144 17.89 -2.43 1.91
C ASN A 144 16.63 -1.56 1.70
N CYS A 145 16.63 -0.34 2.31
CA CYS A 145 15.49 0.56 2.26
C CYS A 145 15.67 1.60 1.17
N ASP A 146 14.56 1.97 0.53
CA ASP A 146 14.52 2.99 -0.53
C ASP A 146 14.19 4.38 0.04
N GLY A 147 13.76 4.46 1.30
CA GLY A 147 13.43 5.72 1.95
C GLY A 147 12.29 5.62 2.96
N TRP A 148 11.69 6.77 3.23
CA TRP A 148 10.59 6.91 4.16
C TRP A 148 9.24 6.82 3.43
N ALA A 149 8.31 6.05 3.99
CA ALA A 149 6.93 6.05 3.53
C ALA A 149 6.27 7.41 3.79
N VAL A 150 5.28 7.76 2.96
CA VAL A 150 4.43 8.92 3.24
C VAL A 150 3.75 8.76 4.61
N GLY A 151 3.58 9.86 5.33
CA GLY A 151 2.81 9.88 6.58
C GLY A 151 1.32 10.14 6.31
N ALA A 152 0.46 9.60 7.15
CA ALA A 152 -0.94 9.99 7.15
C ALA A 152 -1.11 11.38 7.78
N SER A 153 -1.98 12.21 7.20
CA SER A 153 -2.29 13.54 7.72
C SER A 153 -3.03 13.49 9.06
N GLN A 154 -3.82 12.43 9.27
CA GLN A 154 -4.58 12.21 10.50
C GLN A 154 -4.46 10.75 10.96
N LYS A 155 -4.26 10.56 12.26
CA LYS A 155 -4.27 9.25 12.90
C LYS A 155 -5.66 8.62 12.78
N ASN A 156 -5.71 7.30 12.56
CA ASN A 156 -6.94 6.53 12.35
C ASN A 156 -7.77 6.95 11.12
N SER A 157 -7.24 7.76 10.20
CA SER A 157 -7.85 8.02 8.91
C SER A 157 -7.82 6.76 8.02
N ASN A 158 -8.58 6.74 6.93
CA ASN A 158 -8.52 5.64 5.96
C ASN A 158 -7.10 5.49 5.38
N GLN A 159 -6.40 6.60 5.15
CA GLN A 159 -4.99 6.62 4.73
C GLN A 159 -4.09 5.91 5.76
N ASP A 160 -4.22 6.27 7.04
CA ASP A 160 -3.42 5.69 8.13
C ASP A 160 -3.68 4.18 8.28
N ARG A 161 -4.96 3.79 8.23
CA ARG A 161 -5.37 2.38 8.28
C ARG A 161 -4.86 1.57 7.08
N PHE A 162 -4.85 2.16 5.88
CA PHE A 162 -4.32 1.51 4.70
C PHE A 162 -2.80 1.31 4.85
N LEU A 163 -2.05 2.35 5.21
CA LEU A 163 -0.60 2.27 5.43
C LEU A 163 -0.24 1.24 6.51
N SER A 164 -1.02 1.15 7.59
CA SER A 164 -0.79 0.16 8.65
C SER A 164 -1.02 -1.30 8.20
N GLY A 165 -1.75 -1.51 7.11
CA GLY A 165 -1.95 -2.81 6.48
C GLY A 165 -0.84 -3.24 5.51
N LEU A 166 0.11 -2.35 5.21
CA LEU A 166 1.25 -2.63 4.33
C LEU A 166 2.46 -3.16 5.11
N ALA A 167 3.37 -3.81 4.40
CA ALA A 167 4.60 -4.37 4.97
C ALA A 167 5.71 -3.30 5.17
N ILE A 168 5.33 -2.09 5.58
CA ILE A 168 6.25 -1.01 5.92
C ILE A 168 6.86 -1.30 7.29
N ARG A 169 8.17 -1.19 7.42
CA ARG A 169 8.86 -1.40 8.70
C ARG A 169 8.83 -0.13 9.54
N GLU A 170 8.46 -0.26 10.80
CA GLU A 170 8.55 0.87 11.73
C GLU A 170 9.99 1.06 12.21
N TRP A 171 10.41 2.32 12.27
CA TRP A 171 11.70 2.74 12.76
C TRP A 171 11.49 3.73 13.91
N ASN A 172 12.05 3.42 15.07
CA ASN A 172 11.82 4.14 16.32
C ASN A 172 13.11 4.78 16.85
N VAL A 173 12.99 5.51 17.97
CA VAL A 173 14.11 6.19 18.62
C VAL A 173 15.19 5.21 19.11
N GLU A 174 14.82 3.99 19.49
CA GLU A 174 15.78 2.98 19.93
C GLU A 174 16.69 2.54 18.77
N ASN A 175 16.13 2.38 17.57
CA ASN A 175 16.91 2.12 16.37
C ASN A 175 17.88 3.28 16.07
N PHE A 176 17.45 4.53 16.31
CA PHE A 176 18.27 5.72 16.12
C PHE A 176 19.43 5.78 17.15
N LEU A 177 19.16 5.49 18.41
CA LEU A 177 20.20 5.44 19.45
C LEU A 177 21.23 4.36 19.15
N GLN A 178 20.80 3.18 18.71
CA GLN A 178 21.72 2.11 18.28
C GLN A 178 22.59 2.53 17.07
N LEU A 179 22.07 3.38 16.20
CA LEU A 179 22.82 3.93 15.07
C LEU A 179 23.95 4.87 15.54
N ILE A 180 23.66 5.73 16.53
CA ILE A 180 24.61 6.73 17.05
C ILE A 180 25.65 6.08 17.96
N GLU A 181 25.27 5.06 18.73
CA GLU A 181 26.13 4.35 19.67
C GLU A 181 27.06 3.34 18.97
N SER A 182 26.82 3.06 17.68
CA SER A 182 27.75 2.26 16.89
C SER A 182 29.04 3.07 16.68
N PRO A 183 30.21 2.66 17.24
CA PRO A 183 31.42 3.42 17.08
C PRO A 183 31.77 3.50 15.60
N MET A 184 31.88 4.72 15.08
CA MET A 184 32.56 4.96 13.81
C MET A 184 34.01 4.48 14.02
N MET A 185 34.28 3.27 13.58
CA MET A 185 35.67 2.81 13.54
C MET A 185 36.40 3.59 12.44
N GLU A 186 37.33 4.43 12.86
CA GLU A 186 38.30 5.09 12.01
C GLU A 186 39.11 4.07 11.20
#